data_435f6303125d519ce5a5547cd64e433e
#
_entry.id   435f6303125d519ce5a5547cd64e433e
#
_cell.length_a   1.000
_cell.length_b   1.000
_cell.length_c   1.000
_cell.angle_alpha   90.00
_cell.angle_beta   90.00
_cell.angle_gamma   90.00
#
_symmetry.space_group_name_H-M   'P 1'
#
loop_
_entity.id
_entity.type
_entity.pdbx_description
1 polymer ?
#
loop_
_entity_poly.entity_id
_entity_poly.type
_entity_poly.pdbx_seq_one_letter_code
_entity_poly.pdbx_strand_id
1 'polypeptide(L)'
;MNMPLIKSSLAFAVMSAMAMSVQAEDQTTNKNTVELETIVMTAEEQMKQSLGASIITEQDIERLPVVNDISEYVRRMPGVNLTGNSSTGQRGNNRQIDIRGMGPENTLILIDGKSVNSRNAVRYGWRGERDTRGDSNWVPADAIESIEVLRGPAAARYGSGAMGGVVNIKTKKVTNELHGSIEAFINQPENSKEGSSHRESFNLSGPILKDVLSYRLYGNYNKTDADAADLNPASETGSRAAGREGVENKDIAGRLAWQINAQQSLLLDLSYGRQGNEFSGDSQNSNQDITDPNNLLNGLIGSETNTMYRDSYALTHEGNWDWGKTKVITQYDKTKNKRLTEGTGGSGEGAINSATERPVSVLDSYHIFTETNIPLTWGVPQVMTLGAEYTQDDFTDTANTQALPATANIPFVSLPENRSDLKNKIASFFIENNMQLTDSTDLVVGLRFDHQNKSGSNWSPSLNISHSINDHWSVKGGVARAYKAPNMYQSAEGYLLNTKGNGCPPDISGNCILVGNGNLKPETSVNMELGFEYQKDAVKASLAWFRNDYKNKIVSGWETVGSWVNGESGRVIYSRAWRLCTH
;
A
#
# COMPACT_ATOMS: atom_id res chain seq x y z
N MET A 1 -2.81 -35.13 13.17
CA MET A 1 -3.67 -34.27 13.96
C MET A 1 -2.82 -33.68 15.09
N ASN A 2 -1.97 -32.72 14.77
CA ASN A 2 -1.13 -32.00 15.73
C ASN A 2 -1.16 -30.53 15.35
N MET A 3 -1.93 -29.76 16.10
CA MET A 3 -1.93 -28.29 16.06
C MET A 3 -0.70 -27.79 16.84
N PRO A 4 0.11 -26.89 16.30
CA PRO A 4 1.19 -26.28 17.09
C PRO A 4 0.64 -25.16 17.97
N LEU A 5 0.75 -25.36 19.25
CA LEU A 5 0.35 -24.50 20.39
C LEU A 5 1.30 -23.31 20.66
N ILE A 6 1.96 -22.73 19.64
CA ILE A 6 2.95 -21.67 19.86
C ILE A 6 2.46 -20.27 19.45
N LYS A 7 1.25 -20.14 18.87
CA LYS A 7 0.73 -18.83 18.44
C LYS A 7 -0.05 -18.05 19.51
N SER A 8 -0.26 -18.61 20.72
CA SER A 8 -1.05 -17.96 21.78
C SER A 8 -0.25 -17.18 22.83
N SER A 9 1.07 -17.30 22.86
CA SER A 9 1.89 -16.73 23.96
C SER A 9 2.12 -15.22 23.83
N LEU A 10 2.03 -14.64 22.63
CA LEU A 10 2.26 -13.19 22.44
C LEU A 10 1.01 -12.35 22.79
N ALA A 11 -0.18 -12.89 22.54
CA ALA A 11 -1.44 -12.24 22.90
C ALA A 11 -1.64 -12.17 24.43
N PHE A 12 -1.12 -13.16 25.17
CA PHE A 12 -1.25 -13.20 26.63
C PHE A 12 -0.27 -12.25 27.33
N ALA A 13 0.89 -11.97 26.77
CA ALA A 13 1.87 -11.05 27.34
C ALA A 13 1.42 -9.57 27.28
N VAL A 14 0.62 -9.20 26.28
CA VAL A 14 0.07 -7.83 26.15
C VAL A 14 -1.09 -7.64 27.13
N MET A 15 -1.90 -8.66 27.41
CA MET A 15 -2.98 -8.56 28.40
C MET A 15 -2.48 -8.52 29.86
N SER A 16 -1.35 -9.15 30.17
CA SER A 16 -0.82 -9.14 31.53
C SER A 16 -0.14 -7.80 31.91
N ALA A 17 0.31 -7.01 30.95
CA ALA A 17 0.87 -5.69 31.22
C ALA A 17 -0.23 -4.62 31.50
N MET A 18 -1.47 -4.88 31.11
CA MET A 18 -2.61 -3.97 31.35
C MET A 18 -3.31 -4.18 32.71
N ALA A 19 -2.98 -5.24 33.45
CA ALA A 19 -3.67 -5.58 34.71
C ALA A 19 -3.03 -4.95 35.97
N MET A 20 -1.96 -4.16 35.86
CA MET A 20 -1.22 -3.65 37.04
C MET A 20 -1.42 -2.16 37.35
N SER A 21 -2.45 -1.49 36.87
CA SER A 21 -2.67 -0.06 37.19
C SER A 21 -4.09 0.30 37.59
N VAL A 22 -4.69 -0.47 38.52
CA VAL A 22 -5.93 -0.06 39.18
C VAL A 22 -5.71 0.02 40.68
N GLN A 23 -5.17 1.14 41.11
CA GLN A 23 -5.38 1.72 42.44
C GLN A 23 -5.30 3.24 42.31
N ALA A 24 -6.43 3.89 42.22
CA ALA A 24 -6.53 5.34 42.36
C ALA A 24 -7.20 5.63 43.68
N GLU A 25 -6.46 6.27 44.55
CA GLU A 25 -6.92 6.85 45.80
C GLU A 25 -7.58 8.21 45.50
N ASP A 26 -8.76 8.39 46.05
CA ASP A 26 -9.59 9.59 45.95
C ASP A 26 -8.95 10.70 46.79
N GLN A 27 -8.40 11.74 46.19
CA GLN A 27 -8.03 12.99 46.85
C GLN A 27 -8.53 14.20 46.09
N THR A 28 -9.65 14.71 46.56
CA THR A 28 -10.13 16.07 46.22
C THR A 28 -9.12 17.11 46.64
N THR A 29 -8.42 17.72 45.69
CA THR A 29 -7.72 18.99 45.89
C THR A 29 -8.02 19.93 44.72
N ASN A 30 -8.73 20.95 45.04
CA ASN A 30 -9.01 22.12 44.20
C ASN A 30 -7.66 22.78 43.79
N LYS A 31 -7.20 22.53 42.58
CA LYS A 31 -6.13 23.28 41.94
C LYS A 31 -6.69 23.95 40.69
N ASN A 32 -6.57 25.26 40.67
CA ASN A 32 -6.68 26.02 39.42
C ASN A 32 -5.76 25.40 38.39
N THR A 33 -6.27 24.51 37.60
CA THR A 33 -5.60 24.07 36.37
C THR A 33 -5.67 25.26 35.43
N VAL A 34 -4.53 25.90 35.23
CA VAL A 34 -4.31 26.67 34.02
C VAL A 34 -4.49 25.64 32.90
N GLU A 35 -5.60 25.69 32.18
CA GLU A 35 -5.70 25.01 30.88
C GLU A 35 -4.53 25.54 30.05
N LEU A 36 -3.47 24.77 29.95
CA LEU A 36 -2.49 24.92 28.87
C LEU A 36 -3.28 24.61 27.61
N GLU A 37 -3.80 25.65 26.96
CA GLU A 37 -4.25 25.54 25.58
C GLU A 37 -3.12 24.86 24.82
N THR A 38 -3.38 23.67 24.32
CA THR A 38 -2.41 22.92 23.54
C THR A 38 -2.33 23.57 22.17
N ILE A 39 -1.58 24.68 22.08
CA ILE A 39 -1.47 25.53 20.89
C ILE A 39 -0.57 24.88 19.83
N VAL A 40 0.24 23.88 20.21
CA VAL A 40 1.20 23.23 19.30
C VAL A 40 0.68 21.88 18.85
N MET A 41 0.57 21.73 17.53
CA MET A 41 0.20 20.47 16.88
C MET A 41 1.32 19.44 16.98
N THR A 42 0.99 18.16 16.86
CA THR A 42 1.98 17.09 16.67
C THR A 42 2.73 17.26 15.34
N ALA A 43 3.88 16.64 15.21
CA ALA A 43 4.65 16.65 13.96
C ALA A 43 3.82 16.11 12.78
N GLU A 44 2.99 15.09 13.00
CA GLU A 44 2.10 14.53 11.97
C GLU A 44 1.05 15.54 11.52
N GLU A 45 0.38 16.21 12.46
CA GLU A 45 -0.63 17.23 12.15
C GLU A 45 -0.01 18.41 11.39
N GLN A 46 1.19 18.84 11.77
CA GLN A 46 1.92 19.91 11.08
C GLN A 46 2.32 19.49 9.66
N MET A 47 2.77 18.25 9.46
CA MET A 47 3.12 17.76 8.11
C MET A 47 1.92 17.65 7.18
N LYS A 48 0.72 17.39 7.69
CA LYS A 48 -0.53 17.40 6.91
C LYS A 48 -0.89 18.81 6.40
N GLN A 49 -0.31 19.85 6.96
CA GLN A 49 -0.42 21.22 6.46
C GLN A 49 0.71 21.61 5.50
N SER A 50 1.67 20.72 5.21
CA SER A 50 2.73 20.99 4.24
C SER A 50 2.18 21.13 2.82
N LEU A 51 2.97 21.75 1.92
CA LEU A 51 2.62 21.85 0.49
C LEU A 51 2.51 20.48 -0.19
N GLY A 52 3.24 19.49 0.30
CA GLY A 52 3.18 18.12 -0.15
C GLY A 52 1.90 17.38 0.28
N ALA A 53 1.03 17.98 1.09
CA ALA A 53 -0.21 17.37 1.53
C ALA A 53 -1.41 17.82 0.69
N SER A 54 -2.31 16.89 0.43
CA SER A 54 -3.62 17.16 -0.17
C SER A 54 -4.66 16.31 0.54
N ILE A 55 -5.84 16.85 0.72
CA ILE A 55 -6.96 16.16 1.34
C ILE A 55 -8.13 16.16 0.35
N ILE A 56 -8.67 14.99 0.08
CA ILE A 56 -9.90 14.77 -0.67
C ILE A 56 -10.98 14.56 0.39
N THR A 57 -11.94 15.45 0.45
CA THR A 57 -13.02 15.41 1.45
C THR A 57 -14.18 14.52 1.00
N GLU A 58 -15.07 14.16 1.93
CA GLU A 58 -16.32 13.47 1.62
C GLU A 58 -17.12 14.23 0.53
N GLN A 59 -17.20 15.56 0.61
CA GLN A 59 -17.88 16.37 -0.41
C GLN A 59 -17.23 16.28 -1.79
N ASP A 60 -15.91 16.16 -1.86
CA ASP A 60 -15.21 15.97 -3.14
C ASP A 60 -15.50 14.58 -3.72
N ILE A 61 -15.63 13.56 -2.86
CA ILE A 61 -16.00 12.19 -3.24
C ILE A 61 -17.43 12.16 -3.78
N GLU A 62 -18.39 12.80 -3.13
CA GLU A 62 -19.79 12.87 -3.55
C GLU A 62 -19.97 13.61 -4.87
N ARG A 63 -19.19 14.68 -5.13
CA ARG A 63 -19.27 15.45 -6.38
C ARG A 63 -18.72 14.72 -7.60
N LEU A 64 -17.93 13.70 -7.41
CA LEU A 64 -17.19 13.02 -8.45
C LEU A 64 -17.57 11.54 -8.47
N PRO A 65 -18.62 11.15 -9.17
CA PRO A 65 -19.00 9.74 -9.25
C PRO A 65 -17.85 8.95 -9.86
N VAL A 66 -17.21 8.14 -9.05
CA VAL A 66 -16.15 7.23 -9.47
C VAL A 66 -16.70 5.84 -9.53
N VAL A 67 -16.45 5.21 -10.67
CA VAL A 67 -16.82 3.84 -10.89
C VAL A 67 -15.84 2.91 -10.18
N ASN A 68 -16.18 2.50 -8.96
CA ASN A 68 -15.56 1.39 -8.23
C ASN A 68 -14.00 1.38 -8.14
N ASP A 69 -13.35 2.53 -8.31
CA ASP A 69 -11.90 2.65 -8.26
C ASP A 69 -11.45 3.92 -7.50
N ILE A 70 -11.00 3.74 -6.27
CA ILE A 70 -10.56 4.84 -5.39
C ILE A 70 -9.35 5.57 -5.95
N SER A 71 -8.50 4.90 -6.73
CA SER A 71 -7.34 5.55 -7.35
C SER A 71 -7.72 6.69 -8.29
N GLU A 72 -8.94 6.70 -8.84
CA GLU A 72 -9.46 7.77 -9.68
C GLU A 72 -9.64 9.10 -8.93
N TYR A 73 -9.92 9.08 -7.62
CA TYR A 73 -9.93 10.29 -6.82
C TYR A 73 -8.51 10.83 -6.65
N VAL A 74 -7.59 9.93 -6.29
CA VAL A 74 -6.22 10.30 -5.93
C VAL A 74 -5.42 10.80 -7.14
N ARG A 75 -5.64 10.25 -8.35
CA ARG A 75 -4.93 10.68 -9.58
C ARG A 75 -5.16 12.14 -9.96
N ARG A 76 -6.20 12.78 -9.42
CA ARG A 76 -6.50 14.20 -9.67
C ARG A 76 -5.64 15.13 -8.83
N MET A 77 -4.92 14.57 -7.85
CA MET A 77 -4.03 15.36 -7.01
C MET A 77 -2.73 15.70 -7.74
N PRO A 78 -2.16 16.88 -7.52
CA PRO A 78 -0.89 17.28 -8.14
C PRO A 78 0.21 16.25 -7.92
N GLY A 79 0.93 15.87 -8.99
CA GLY A 79 2.05 14.93 -8.93
C GLY A 79 1.66 13.48 -8.68
N VAL A 80 0.39 13.12 -8.87
CA VAL A 80 -0.08 11.74 -8.79
C VAL A 80 -0.44 11.23 -10.19
N ASN A 81 0.06 10.04 -10.51
CA ASN A 81 -0.25 9.29 -11.72
C ASN A 81 -0.78 7.91 -11.36
N LEU A 82 -1.40 7.24 -12.30
CA LEU A 82 -1.68 5.82 -12.22
C LEU A 82 -0.74 5.08 -13.16
N THR A 83 -0.11 4.02 -12.67
CA THR A 83 0.57 3.06 -13.52
C THR A 83 -0.44 2.12 -14.15
N GLY A 84 -0.02 1.45 -15.19
CA GLY A 84 -0.90 0.60 -15.96
C GLY A 84 -1.87 1.41 -16.82
N ASN A 85 -2.57 0.72 -17.66
CA ASN A 85 -3.47 1.36 -18.60
C ASN A 85 -4.82 0.65 -18.61
N SER A 86 -5.79 1.29 -18.01
CA SER A 86 -7.16 0.78 -17.98
C SER A 86 -7.82 0.73 -19.36
N SER A 87 -7.34 1.51 -20.32
CA SER A 87 -7.90 1.56 -21.67
C SER A 87 -7.26 0.56 -22.63
N THR A 88 -6.17 -0.10 -22.26
CA THR A 88 -5.46 -1.07 -23.12
C THR A 88 -5.53 -2.51 -22.62
N GLY A 89 -6.37 -2.81 -21.61
CA GLY A 89 -6.60 -4.17 -21.16
C GLY A 89 -5.37 -4.85 -20.59
N GLN A 90 -4.64 -4.17 -19.72
CA GLN A 90 -3.60 -4.81 -18.94
C GLN A 90 -4.22 -5.81 -17.97
N ARG A 91 -3.71 -7.01 -17.98
CA ARG A 91 -4.17 -8.09 -17.13
C ARG A 91 -3.96 -7.76 -15.64
N GLY A 92 -4.90 -8.21 -14.81
CA GLY A 92 -4.91 -7.89 -13.40
C GLY A 92 -5.41 -6.47 -13.12
N ASN A 93 -5.90 -5.77 -14.13
CA ASN A 93 -6.38 -4.39 -14.02
C ASN A 93 -5.35 -3.49 -13.31
N ASN A 94 -4.10 -3.54 -13.78
CA ASN A 94 -2.94 -2.90 -13.15
C ASN A 94 -3.06 -1.38 -13.17
N ARG A 95 -3.68 -0.82 -12.11
CA ARG A 95 -3.86 0.62 -11.90
C ARG A 95 -3.42 0.98 -10.49
N GLN A 96 -2.13 1.13 -10.31
CA GLN A 96 -1.56 1.46 -9.02
C GLN A 96 -1.18 2.94 -8.96
N ILE A 97 -1.32 3.53 -7.78
CA ILE A 97 -1.00 4.93 -7.54
C ILE A 97 0.52 5.10 -7.55
N ASP A 98 1.00 6.00 -8.42
CA ASP A 98 2.39 6.42 -8.51
C ASP A 98 2.51 7.91 -8.17
N ILE A 99 3.23 8.23 -7.12
CA ILE A 99 3.43 9.60 -6.66
C ILE A 99 4.80 10.11 -7.17
N ARG A 100 4.78 11.22 -7.90
CA ARG A 100 5.96 11.93 -8.43
C ARG A 100 6.87 11.07 -9.32
N GLY A 101 6.33 10.03 -9.97
CA GLY A 101 7.10 9.14 -10.85
C GLY A 101 8.08 8.21 -10.13
N MET A 102 7.93 8.05 -8.81
CA MET A 102 8.82 7.19 -8.02
C MET A 102 8.48 5.70 -8.16
N GLY A 103 7.35 5.39 -8.78
CA GLY A 103 6.80 4.04 -8.96
C GLY A 103 5.84 3.61 -7.84
N PRO A 104 4.91 2.69 -8.13
CA PRO A 104 3.86 2.29 -7.18
C PRO A 104 4.40 1.57 -5.94
N GLU A 105 5.53 0.88 -6.06
CA GLU A 105 6.21 0.24 -4.91
C GLU A 105 6.75 1.26 -3.89
N ASN A 106 6.78 2.55 -4.26
CA ASN A 106 7.19 3.67 -3.42
C ASN A 106 6.01 4.53 -2.94
N THR A 107 4.78 4.05 -3.15
CA THR A 107 3.56 4.66 -2.61
C THR A 107 2.99 3.75 -1.54
N LEU A 108 2.98 4.22 -0.30
CA LEU A 108 2.41 3.49 0.83
C LEU A 108 0.90 3.79 0.92
N ILE A 109 0.09 2.75 1.04
CA ILE A 109 -1.36 2.87 1.23
C ILE A 109 -1.69 2.52 2.68
N LEU A 110 -2.45 3.39 3.33
CA LEU A 110 -2.95 3.20 4.69
C LEU A 110 -4.47 3.26 4.70
N ILE A 111 -5.08 2.52 5.62
CA ILE A 111 -6.50 2.65 6.01
C ILE A 111 -6.52 2.99 7.50
N ASP A 112 -7.02 4.17 7.85
CA ASP A 112 -7.02 4.70 9.22
C ASP A 112 -5.63 4.64 9.89
N GLY A 113 -4.57 4.96 9.14
CA GLY A 113 -3.19 4.92 9.60
C GLY A 113 -2.57 3.52 9.67
N LYS A 114 -3.29 2.47 9.28
CA LYS A 114 -2.84 1.07 9.28
C LYS A 114 -2.40 0.64 7.89
N SER A 115 -1.20 0.06 7.76
CA SER A 115 -0.62 -0.34 6.47
C SER A 115 -1.45 -1.41 5.76
N VAL A 116 -1.57 -1.29 4.44
CA VAL A 116 -2.16 -2.29 3.56
C VAL A 116 -1.07 -2.82 2.64
N ASN A 117 -0.79 -4.12 2.70
CA ASN A 117 0.31 -4.76 1.98
C ASN A 117 -0.16 -5.89 1.05
N SER A 118 -1.45 -5.93 0.70
CA SER A 118 -2.04 -7.05 -0.06
C SER A 118 -1.41 -7.24 -1.44
N ARG A 119 -0.93 -6.18 -2.09
CA ARG A 119 -0.19 -6.27 -3.35
C ARG A 119 1.06 -7.15 -3.27
N ASN A 120 1.68 -7.27 -2.08
CA ASN A 120 2.87 -8.12 -1.89
C ASN A 120 2.59 -9.62 -2.07
N ALA A 121 1.32 -10.04 -2.06
CA ALA A 121 0.89 -11.38 -2.41
C ALA A 121 0.83 -11.64 -3.94
N VAL A 122 1.12 -10.63 -4.76
CA VAL A 122 1.13 -10.74 -6.23
C VAL A 122 2.58 -10.80 -6.73
N ARG A 123 2.82 -11.67 -7.72
CA ARG A 123 4.12 -11.84 -8.37
C ARG A 123 4.73 -10.51 -8.81
N TYR A 124 6.04 -10.38 -8.65
CA TYR A 124 6.82 -9.22 -9.07
C TYR A 124 7.52 -9.52 -10.40
N GLY A 125 7.14 -8.81 -11.45
CA GLY A 125 7.67 -8.99 -12.79
C GLY A 125 9.06 -8.36 -13.00
N TRP A 126 9.75 -8.75 -14.08
CA TRP A 126 11.09 -8.25 -14.38
C TRP A 126 11.17 -6.73 -14.66
N ARG A 127 10.06 -6.13 -15.05
CA ARG A 127 9.93 -4.67 -15.24
C ARG A 127 9.74 -3.90 -13.94
N GLY A 128 9.55 -4.60 -12.82
CA GLY A 128 9.25 -3.97 -11.55
C GLY A 128 7.77 -3.67 -11.34
N GLU A 129 6.90 -4.44 -11.97
CA GLU A 129 5.45 -4.28 -11.93
C GLU A 129 4.77 -5.48 -11.29
N ARG A 130 3.56 -5.30 -10.78
CA ARG A 130 2.67 -6.34 -10.28
C ARG A 130 1.32 -6.23 -10.97
N ASP A 131 0.80 -7.33 -11.49
CA ASP A 131 -0.51 -7.37 -12.14
C ASP A 131 -1.63 -7.36 -11.10
N THR A 132 -1.88 -6.20 -10.51
CA THR A 132 -2.91 -5.98 -9.49
C THR A 132 -3.37 -4.52 -9.49
N ARG A 133 -4.57 -4.28 -9.00
CA ARG A 133 -5.11 -2.91 -8.74
C ARG A 133 -4.43 -2.23 -7.54
N GLY A 134 -3.48 -2.88 -6.88
CA GLY A 134 -2.84 -2.38 -5.68
C GLY A 134 -3.74 -2.43 -4.45
N ASP A 135 -3.42 -1.60 -3.47
CA ASP A 135 -4.00 -1.66 -2.13
C ASP A 135 -5.10 -0.61 -1.86
N SER A 136 -5.48 0.21 -2.85
CA SER A 136 -6.40 1.34 -2.66
C SER A 136 -7.89 0.97 -2.61
N ASN A 137 -8.28 -0.21 -3.07
CA ASN A 137 -9.67 -0.57 -3.30
C ASN A 137 -10.29 -1.50 -2.24
N TRP A 138 -9.78 -1.48 -1.00
CA TRP A 138 -10.30 -2.26 0.13
C TRP A 138 -11.33 -1.53 1.00
N VAL A 139 -11.66 -0.28 0.67
CA VAL A 139 -12.68 0.52 1.34
C VAL A 139 -13.62 1.08 0.27
N PRO A 140 -14.92 0.87 0.37
CA PRO A 140 -15.88 1.45 -0.57
C PRO A 140 -15.97 2.97 -0.39
N ALA A 141 -16.29 3.68 -1.48
CA ALA A 141 -16.28 5.14 -1.51
C ALA A 141 -17.23 5.78 -0.47
N ASP A 142 -18.40 5.19 -0.25
CA ASP A 142 -19.41 5.65 0.71
C ASP A 142 -18.99 5.48 2.18
N ALA A 143 -17.99 4.62 2.45
CA ALA A 143 -17.41 4.44 3.78
C ALA A 143 -16.27 5.43 4.09
N ILE A 144 -15.82 6.23 3.11
CA ILE A 144 -14.67 7.13 3.25
C ILE A 144 -15.10 8.48 3.83
N GLU A 145 -14.41 8.95 4.87
CA GLU A 145 -14.51 10.32 5.40
C GLU A 145 -13.60 11.27 4.61
N SER A 146 -12.35 10.83 4.35
CA SER A 146 -11.38 11.62 3.58
C SER A 146 -10.24 10.74 3.07
N ILE A 147 -9.51 11.24 2.07
CA ILE A 147 -8.27 10.63 1.60
C ILE A 147 -7.16 11.66 1.73
N GLU A 148 -6.16 11.37 2.57
CA GLU A 148 -4.98 12.19 2.75
C GLU A 148 -3.87 11.70 1.83
N VAL A 149 -3.28 12.60 1.03
CA VAL A 149 -2.14 12.30 0.16
C VAL A 149 -0.95 13.13 0.61
N LEU A 150 0.07 12.47 1.17
CA LEU A 150 1.31 13.10 1.62
C LEU A 150 2.43 12.78 0.63
N ARG A 151 3.18 13.79 0.19
CA ARG A 151 4.25 13.68 -0.79
C ARG A 151 5.55 14.26 -0.26
N GLY A 152 6.67 13.76 -0.79
CA GLY A 152 7.98 14.33 -0.50
C GLY A 152 8.40 14.20 0.98
N PRO A 153 8.98 15.26 1.58
CA PRO A 153 9.51 15.22 2.94
C PRO A 153 8.51 14.81 4.01
N ALA A 154 7.23 15.18 3.86
CA ALA A 154 6.15 14.83 4.79
C ALA A 154 5.89 13.31 4.88
N ALA A 155 6.25 12.54 3.86
CA ALA A 155 6.05 11.10 3.84
C ALA A 155 7.17 10.29 4.53
N ALA A 156 8.33 10.90 4.81
CA ALA A 156 9.52 10.20 5.31
C ALA A 156 9.32 9.50 6.67
N ARG A 157 8.43 10.02 7.54
CA ARG A 157 8.11 9.41 8.83
C ARG A 157 7.51 8.00 8.72
N TYR A 158 6.89 7.67 7.60
CA TYR A 158 6.18 6.40 7.40
C TYR A 158 7.08 5.23 6.98
N GLY A 159 8.38 5.48 6.80
CA GLY A 159 9.39 4.43 6.59
C GLY A 159 9.37 3.80 5.22
N SER A 160 9.62 2.48 5.18
CA SER A 160 9.79 1.74 3.93
C SER A 160 8.54 1.78 3.03
N GLY A 161 8.75 2.09 1.75
CA GLY A 161 7.67 2.16 0.75
C GLY A 161 7.00 3.52 0.62
N ALA A 162 7.39 4.53 1.42
CA ALA A 162 6.84 5.89 1.38
C ALA A 162 7.73 6.91 0.66
N MET A 163 8.73 6.47 -0.14
CA MET A 163 9.66 7.39 -0.81
C MET A 163 8.98 8.37 -1.78
N GLY A 164 7.95 7.92 -2.50
CA GLY A 164 7.13 8.77 -3.36
C GLY A 164 6.07 9.53 -2.57
N GLY A 165 5.43 8.84 -1.64
CA GLY A 165 4.36 9.40 -0.82
C GLY A 165 3.53 8.35 -0.08
N VAL A 166 2.53 8.87 0.61
CA VAL A 166 1.55 8.09 1.39
C VAL A 166 0.14 8.49 0.98
N VAL A 167 -0.73 7.51 0.81
CA VAL A 167 -2.18 7.71 0.66
C VAL A 167 -2.85 7.09 1.88
N ASN A 168 -3.44 7.90 2.74
CA ASN A 168 -4.16 7.43 3.92
C ASN A 168 -5.67 7.60 3.71
N ILE A 169 -6.37 6.49 3.57
CA ILE A 169 -7.83 6.44 3.42
C ILE A 169 -8.42 6.43 4.83
N LYS A 170 -9.13 7.48 5.19
CA LYS A 170 -9.81 7.58 6.47
C LYS A 170 -11.26 7.15 6.32
N THR A 171 -11.68 6.21 7.15
CA THR A 171 -13.07 5.77 7.20
C THR A 171 -13.89 6.67 8.13
N LYS A 172 -15.19 6.83 7.85
CA LYS A 172 -16.12 7.58 8.70
C LYS A 172 -16.08 7.06 10.13
N LYS A 173 -16.21 7.94 11.10
CA LYS A 173 -16.16 7.60 12.54
C LYS A 173 -17.44 6.92 13.01
N VAL A 174 -17.39 6.25 14.17
CA VAL A 174 -18.58 5.83 14.90
C VAL A 174 -19.36 7.04 15.39
N THR A 175 -20.66 6.89 15.56
CA THR A 175 -21.56 7.96 15.99
C THR A 175 -22.23 7.61 17.31
N ASN A 176 -22.61 8.63 18.08
CA ASN A 176 -23.36 8.49 19.34
C ASN A 176 -24.90 8.50 19.14
N GLU A 177 -25.32 8.60 17.88
CA GLU A 177 -26.71 8.49 17.45
C GLU A 177 -26.79 7.47 16.34
N LEU A 178 -27.96 6.85 16.15
CA LEU A 178 -28.16 5.89 15.08
C LEU A 178 -28.21 6.61 13.74
N HIS A 179 -27.25 6.31 12.88
CA HIS A 179 -27.17 6.76 11.50
C HIS A 179 -27.05 5.56 10.56
N GLY A 180 -27.68 5.64 9.40
CA GLY A 180 -27.55 4.62 8.39
C GLY A 180 -27.80 5.18 7.01
N SER A 181 -27.16 4.57 6.01
CA SER A 181 -27.36 4.86 4.60
C SER A 181 -27.35 3.56 3.79
N ILE A 182 -28.11 3.58 2.71
CA ILE A 182 -28.06 2.58 1.65
C ILE A 182 -27.85 3.36 0.35
N GLU A 183 -26.90 2.93 -0.44
CA GLU A 183 -26.59 3.54 -1.73
C GLU A 183 -26.69 2.50 -2.85
N ALA A 184 -27.29 2.90 -3.96
CA ALA A 184 -27.25 2.17 -5.21
C ALA A 184 -26.70 3.08 -6.31
N PHE A 185 -25.70 2.61 -7.03
CA PHE A 185 -25.05 3.34 -8.12
C PHE A 185 -25.04 2.50 -9.39
N ILE A 186 -25.42 3.08 -10.51
CA ILE A 186 -25.40 2.46 -11.82
C ILE A 186 -24.68 3.39 -12.79
N ASN A 187 -23.75 2.84 -13.55
CA ASN A 187 -23.13 3.52 -14.68
C ASN A 187 -23.29 2.68 -15.94
N GLN A 188 -23.94 3.28 -16.93
CA GLN A 188 -24.13 2.66 -18.24
C GLN A 188 -23.36 3.48 -19.29
N PRO A 189 -22.29 2.95 -19.88
CA PRO A 189 -21.57 3.61 -20.95
C PRO A 189 -22.43 3.84 -22.20
N GLU A 190 -22.16 4.91 -22.95
CA GLU A 190 -22.81 5.17 -24.25
C GLU A 190 -22.44 4.10 -25.28
N ASN A 191 -21.18 3.65 -25.27
CA ASN A 191 -20.74 2.55 -26.11
C ASN A 191 -21.11 1.21 -25.46
N SER A 192 -22.04 0.47 -26.06
CA SER A 192 -22.51 -0.82 -25.55
C SER A 192 -21.42 -1.92 -25.48
N LYS A 193 -20.24 -1.68 -26.05
CA LYS A 193 -19.08 -2.58 -25.94
C LYS A 193 -18.22 -2.30 -24.71
N GLU A 194 -18.43 -1.18 -24.04
CA GLU A 194 -17.78 -0.89 -22.75
C GLU A 194 -18.58 -1.51 -21.60
N GLY A 195 -17.87 -2.01 -20.60
CA GLY A 195 -18.49 -2.66 -19.45
C GLY A 195 -19.29 -1.70 -18.58
N SER A 196 -20.54 -2.06 -18.31
CA SER A 196 -21.40 -1.35 -17.35
C SER A 196 -20.92 -1.56 -15.91
N SER A 197 -21.34 -0.70 -15.01
CA SER A 197 -20.98 -0.82 -13.59
C SER A 197 -22.20 -0.62 -12.70
N HIS A 198 -22.25 -1.38 -11.62
CA HIS A 198 -23.21 -1.17 -10.54
C HIS A 198 -22.52 -1.34 -9.18
N ARG A 199 -23.07 -0.68 -8.17
CA ARG A 199 -22.63 -0.77 -6.77
C ARG A 199 -23.84 -0.68 -5.86
N GLU A 200 -23.84 -1.53 -4.85
CA GLU A 200 -24.78 -1.51 -3.75
C GLU A 200 -23.98 -1.48 -2.46
N SER A 201 -24.28 -0.54 -1.59
CA SER A 201 -23.60 -0.41 -0.31
C SER A 201 -24.54 -0.02 0.81
N PHE A 202 -24.14 -0.35 2.02
CA PHE A 202 -24.81 0.08 3.24
C PHE A 202 -23.78 0.54 4.27
N ASN A 203 -24.20 1.44 5.11
CA ASN A 203 -23.45 1.93 6.25
C ASN A 203 -24.40 2.14 7.43
N LEU A 204 -24.05 1.59 8.58
CA LEU A 204 -24.80 1.68 9.81
C LEU A 204 -23.87 2.00 10.97
N SER A 205 -24.17 3.03 11.75
CA SER A 205 -23.39 3.43 12.92
C SER A 205 -24.30 3.89 14.04
N GLY A 206 -23.91 3.64 15.27
CA GLY A 206 -24.68 4.09 16.44
C GLY A 206 -24.15 3.55 17.76
N PRO A 207 -24.74 3.96 18.88
CA PRO A 207 -24.38 3.48 20.20
C PRO A 207 -25.00 2.09 20.47
N ILE A 208 -24.20 1.20 21.05
CA ILE A 208 -24.69 0.02 21.77
C ILE A 208 -25.01 0.44 23.21
N LEU A 209 -24.11 1.22 23.80
CA LEU A 209 -24.29 1.89 25.09
C LEU A 209 -23.82 3.33 24.92
N LYS A 210 -24.74 4.26 25.07
CA LYS A 210 -24.49 5.69 24.81
C LYS A 210 -23.26 6.17 25.58
N ASP A 211 -22.39 6.93 24.89
CA ASP A 211 -21.13 7.51 25.37
C ASP A 211 -20.08 6.48 25.85
N VAL A 212 -20.35 5.19 25.78
CA VAL A 212 -19.44 4.13 26.25
C VAL A 212 -19.04 3.17 25.14
N LEU A 213 -20.01 2.62 24.42
CA LEU A 213 -19.74 1.61 23.39
C LEU A 213 -20.54 1.92 22.12
N SER A 214 -19.85 2.21 21.05
CA SER A 214 -20.45 2.48 19.75
C SER A 214 -19.94 1.51 18.71
N TYR A 215 -20.74 1.31 17.67
CA TYR A 215 -20.37 0.45 16.55
C TYR A 215 -20.52 1.17 15.22
N ARG A 216 -19.83 0.65 14.24
CA ARG A 216 -20.04 0.93 12.84
C ARG A 216 -19.93 -0.36 12.05
N LEU A 217 -20.83 -0.58 11.12
CA LEU A 217 -20.84 -1.69 10.18
C LEU A 217 -21.11 -1.13 8.79
N TYR A 218 -20.30 -1.51 7.82
CA TYR A 218 -20.54 -1.19 6.42
C TYR A 218 -20.21 -2.37 5.52
N GLY A 219 -20.86 -2.42 4.39
CA GLY A 219 -20.61 -3.44 3.38
C GLY A 219 -20.89 -2.91 1.99
N ASN A 220 -20.26 -3.52 1.01
CA ASN A 220 -20.32 -3.11 -0.37
C ASN A 220 -20.24 -4.34 -1.30
N TYR A 221 -21.06 -4.31 -2.30
CA TYR A 221 -20.92 -5.12 -3.49
C TYR A 221 -20.80 -4.19 -4.69
N ASN A 222 -19.77 -4.37 -5.49
CA ASN A 222 -19.66 -3.63 -6.75
C ASN A 222 -19.16 -4.53 -7.86
N LYS A 223 -19.68 -4.30 -9.05
CA LYS A 223 -19.27 -4.99 -10.26
C LYS A 223 -19.12 -3.99 -11.40
N THR A 224 -18.05 -4.14 -12.17
CA THR A 224 -17.88 -3.55 -13.49
C THR A 224 -17.65 -4.70 -14.45
N ASP A 225 -18.48 -4.82 -15.47
CA ASP A 225 -18.31 -5.86 -16.49
C ASP A 225 -17.04 -5.62 -17.32
N ALA A 226 -16.45 -6.68 -17.85
CA ALA A 226 -15.36 -6.58 -18.80
C ALA A 226 -15.83 -5.91 -20.11
N ASP A 227 -14.96 -5.15 -20.75
CA ASP A 227 -15.25 -4.65 -22.09
C ASP A 227 -15.36 -5.83 -23.08
N ALA A 228 -16.18 -5.65 -24.11
CA ALA A 228 -16.35 -6.65 -25.15
C ALA A 228 -15.03 -6.91 -25.90
N ALA A 229 -14.78 -8.17 -26.25
CA ALA A 229 -13.57 -8.58 -26.95
C ALA A 229 -13.33 -7.87 -28.29
N ASP A 230 -14.41 -7.38 -28.91
CA ASP A 230 -14.39 -6.66 -30.18
C ASP A 230 -14.54 -5.13 -30.01
N LEU A 231 -14.29 -4.58 -28.82
CA LEU A 231 -14.29 -3.14 -28.55
C LEU A 231 -13.32 -2.39 -29.46
N ASN A 232 -12.12 -2.92 -29.62
CA ASN A 232 -11.11 -2.35 -30.48
C ASN A 232 -11.11 -3.00 -31.87
N PRO A 233 -10.79 -2.25 -32.95
CA PRO A 233 -10.72 -2.81 -34.29
C PRO A 233 -9.62 -3.87 -34.40
N ALA A 234 -9.81 -4.83 -35.27
CA ALA A 234 -8.78 -5.81 -35.60
C ALA A 234 -7.59 -5.14 -36.31
N SER A 235 -6.37 -5.59 -35.99
CA SER A 235 -5.18 -5.29 -36.76
C SER A 235 -5.20 -6.00 -38.12
N GLU A 236 -4.24 -5.71 -39.00
CA GLU A 236 -4.08 -6.41 -40.28
C GLU A 236 -3.83 -7.93 -40.10
N THR A 237 -3.30 -8.33 -38.95
CA THR A 237 -3.08 -9.74 -38.58
C THR A 237 -4.27 -10.40 -37.87
N GLY A 238 -5.39 -9.72 -37.75
CA GLY A 238 -6.59 -10.21 -37.07
C GLY A 238 -6.57 -10.05 -35.54
N SER A 239 -5.43 -9.68 -34.94
CA SER A 239 -5.34 -9.46 -33.49
C SER A 239 -6.06 -8.17 -33.07
N ARG A 240 -6.64 -8.13 -31.87
CA ARG A 240 -7.30 -6.97 -31.30
C ARG A 240 -6.64 -6.59 -29.98
N ALA A 241 -6.52 -5.28 -29.74
CA ALA A 241 -6.19 -4.83 -28.40
C ALA A 241 -7.35 -5.14 -27.46
N ALA A 242 -7.06 -5.73 -26.30
CA ALA A 242 -8.07 -5.97 -25.29
C ALA A 242 -8.61 -4.64 -24.73
N GLY A 243 -9.87 -4.67 -24.33
CA GLY A 243 -10.48 -3.62 -23.53
C GLY A 243 -10.10 -3.73 -22.05
N ARG A 244 -10.85 -2.99 -21.24
CA ARG A 244 -10.67 -3.01 -19.79
C ARG A 244 -11.20 -4.32 -19.20
N GLU A 245 -10.45 -4.93 -18.28
CA GLU A 245 -10.94 -6.04 -17.48
C GLU A 245 -12.10 -5.62 -16.59
N GLY A 246 -13.04 -6.54 -16.38
CA GLY A 246 -14.09 -6.37 -15.40
C GLY A 246 -13.56 -6.56 -13.97
N VAL A 247 -14.36 -6.14 -13.03
CA VAL A 247 -14.06 -6.17 -11.60
C VAL A 247 -15.29 -6.56 -10.80
N GLU A 248 -15.13 -7.50 -9.86
CA GLU A 248 -16.15 -7.80 -8.86
C GLU A 248 -15.52 -7.71 -7.47
N ASN A 249 -16.04 -6.81 -6.62
CA ASN A 249 -15.60 -6.66 -5.24
C ASN A 249 -16.75 -6.90 -4.27
N LYS A 250 -16.42 -7.51 -3.14
CA LYS A 250 -17.31 -7.75 -1.99
C LYS A 250 -16.57 -7.42 -0.72
N ASP A 251 -17.06 -6.45 0.02
CA ASP A 251 -16.41 -5.96 1.22
C ASP A 251 -17.42 -5.88 2.37
N ILE A 252 -16.98 -6.28 3.56
CA ILE A 252 -17.70 -6.05 4.79
C ILE A 252 -16.70 -5.68 5.88
N ALA A 253 -17.01 -4.65 6.65
CA ALA A 253 -16.16 -4.22 7.76
C ALA A 253 -16.98 -3.72 8.94
N GLY A 254 -16.45 -3.93 10.12
CA GLY A 254 -17.04 -3.48 11.38
C GLY A 254 -16.00 -2.86 12.29
N ARG A 255 -16.42 -1.83 13.02
CA ARG A 255 -15.68 -1.19 14.11
C ARG A 255 -16.49 -1.20 15.38
N LEU A 256 -15.87 -1.59 16.48
CA LEU A 256 -16.35 -1.33 17.83
C LEU A 256 -15.44 -0.30 18.47
N ALA A 257 -16.03 0.76 19.02
CA ALA A 257 -15.31 1.80 19.75
C ALA A 257 -15.80 1.82 21.19
N TRP A 258 -14.91 1.49 22.11
CA TRP A 258 -15.18 1.46 23.54
C TRP A 258 -14.44 2.62 24.22
N GLN A 259 -15.21 3.58 24.77
CA GLN A 259 -14.69 4.61 25.66
C GLN A 259 -14.56 4.00 27.06
N ILE A 260 -13.35 3.58 27.43
CA ILE A 260 -13.08 2.90 28.73
C ILE A 260 -13.32 3.89 29.87
N ASN A 261 -12.83 5.12 29.70
CA ASN A 261 -13.03 6.27 30.59
C ASN A 261 -12.79 7.57 29.81
N ALA A 262 -12.81 8.73 30.47
CA ALA A 262 -12.62 10.03 29.83
C ALA A 262 -11.26 10.19 29.10
N GLN A 263 -10.26 9.38 29.46
CA GLN A 263 -8.89 9.49 28.97
C GLN A 263 -8.50 8.36 28.00
N GLN A 264 -9.25 7.25 27.95
CA GLN A 264 -8.83 6.06 27.21
C GLN A 264 -9.95 5.51 26.34
N SER A 265 -9.61 5.19 25.12
CA SER A 265 -10.48 4.47 24.18
C SER A 265 -9.80 3.26 23.57
N LEU A 266 -10.61 2.29 23.19
CA LEU A 266 -10.19 1.06 22.52
C LEU A 266 -11.06 0.87 21.27
N LEU A 267 -10.42 0.71 20.11
CA LEU A 267 -11.09 0.45 18.84
C LEU A 267 -10.71 -0.94 18.33
N LEU A 268 -11.71 -1.74 18.04
CA LEU A 268 -11.56 -3.04 17.37
C LEU A 268 -12.08 -2.91 15.94
N ASP A 269 -11.20 -3.10 14.96
CA ASP A 269 -11.52 -3.10 13.54
C ASP A 269 -11.42 -4.53 12.98
N LEU A 270 -12.47 -4.93 12.26
CA LEU A 270 -12.56 -6.22 11.59
C LEU A 270 -13.00 -5.96 10.16
N SER A 271 -12.29 -6.52 9.17
CA SER A 271 -12.72 -6.41 7.78
C SER A 271 -12.41 -7.68 6.99
N TYR A 272 -13.30 -7.97 6.05
CA TYR A 272 -13.14 -8.96 5.01
C TYR A 272 -13.40 -8.30 3.66
N GLY A 273 -12.50 -8.54 2.71
CA GLY A 273 -12.63 -8.06 1.35
C GLY A 273 -12.30 -9.14 0.33
N ARG A 274 -13.00 -9.11 -0.80
CA ARG A 274 -12.74 -9.93 -1.98
C ARG A 274 -12.70 -9.04 -3.21
N GLN A 275 -11.64 -9.16 -3.99
CA GLN A 275 -11.50 -8.50 -5.29
C GLN A 275 -11.30 -9.56 -6.37
N GLY A 276 -12.11 -9.53 -7.42
CA GLY A 276 -12.01 -10.40 -8.58
C GLY A 276 -11.82 -9.59 -9.86
N ASN A 277 -11.02 -10.10 -10.82
CA ASN A 277 -10.87 -9.51 -12.14
C ASN A 277 -11.49 -10.43 -13.20
N GLU A 278 -12.38 -9.89 -14.04
CA GLU A 278 -12.96 -10.57 -15.19
C GLU A 278 -12.12 -10.28 -16.44
N PHE A 279 -11.68 -11.32 -17.10
CA PHE A 279 -10.76 -11.24 -18.23
C PHE A 279 -11.42 -10.66 -19.48
N SER A 280 -10.76 -9.71 -20.13
CA SER A 280 -11.22 -9.10 -21.40
C SER A 280 -10.25 -9.35 -22.57
N GLY A 281 -9.21 -10.16 -22.35
CA GLY A 281 -8.13 -10.41 -23.29
C GLY A 281 -6.79 -9.86 -22.77
N ASP A 282 -5.70 -10.22 -23.41
CA ASP A 282 -4.35 -9.76 -23.08
C ASP A 282 -3.67 -9.18 -24.30
N SER A 283 -3.58 -7.86 -24.36
CA SER A 283 -2.98 -7.14 -25.49
C SER A 283 -1.46 -7.05 -25.43
N GLN A 284 -0.86 -7.30 -24.28
CA GLN A 284 0.59 -7.12 -24.12
C GLN A 284 1.42 -8.37 -24.39
N ASN A 285 0.92 -9.53 -23.99
CA ASN A 285 1.72 -10.74 -23.94
C ASN A 285 1.30 -11.81 -24.94
N SER A 286 0.08 -11.81 -25.43
CA SER A 286 -0.36 -12.89 -26.30
C SER A 286 -0.55 -12.51 -27.75
N ASN A 287 -0.77 -11.26 -28.16
CA ASN A 287 -1.06 -10.87 -29.54
C ASN A 287 -1.81 -11.93 -30.36
N GLN A 288 -2.39 -12.91 -29.66
CA GLN A 288 -3.09 -14.02 -30.26
C GLN A 288 -4.49 -13.58 -30.61
N ASP A 289 -5.00 -14.07 -31.72
CA ASP A 289 -6.37 -13.83 -32.11
C ASP A 289 -7.30 -14.51 -31.07
N ILE A 290 -7.90 -13.72 -30.21
CA ILE A 290 -8.85 -14.19 -29.20
C ILE A 290 -10.16 -14.67 -29.82
N THR A 291 -10.36 -14.47 -31.12
CA THR A 291 -11.51 -15.01 -31.87
C THR A 291 -11.25 -16.41 -32.42
N ASP A 292 -10.01 -16.91 -32.40
CA ASP A 292 -9.69 -18.29 -32.76
C ASP A 292 -10.32 -19.26 -31.76
N PRO A 293 -11.23 -20.14 -32.18
CA PRO A 293 -11.90 -21.08 -31.27
C PRO A 293 -10.94 -22.09 -30.58
N ASN A 294 -9.72 -22.26 -31.10
CA ASN A 294 -8.70 -23.13 -30.51
C ASN A 294 -7.82 -22.38 -29.49
N ASN A 295 -8.00 -21.06 -29.34
CA ASN A 295 -7.23 -20.29 -28.39
C ASN A 295 -7.75 -20.54 -26.96
N LEU A 296 -6.85 -20.95 -26.06
CA LEU A 296 -7.13 -21.15 -24.64
C LEU A 296 -7.88 -19.96 -24.00
N LEU A 297 -7.59 -18.73 -24.45
CA LEU A 297 -8.10 -17.50 -23.85
C LEU A 297 -9.56 -17.21 -24.23
N ASN A 298 -10.07 -17.78 -25.33
CA ASN A 298 -11.44 -17.53 -25.78
C ASN A 298 -12.51 -17.90 -24.76
N GLY A 299 -12.34 -19.05 -24.11
CA GLY A 299 -13.24 -19.53 -23.06
C GLY A 299 -13.13 -18.76 -21.74
N LEU A 300 -12.18 -17.84 -21.64
CA LEU A 300 -11.94 -17.06 -20.42
C LEU A 300 -12.52 -15.65 -20.46
N ILE A 301 -12.92 -15.14 -21.62
CA ILE A 301 -13.52 -13.80 -21.75
C ILE A 301 -14.76 -13.72 -20.85
N GLY A 302 -14.81 -12.70 -19.99
CA GLY A 302 -15.88 -12.50 -19.00
C GLY A 302 -15.80 -13.41 -17.77
N SER A 303 -14.78 -14.30 -17.69
CA SER A 303 -14.58 -15.14 -16.50
C SER A 303 -13.54 -14.54 -15.54
N GLU A 304 -13.66 -14.86 -14.25
CA GLU A 304 -12.66 -14.47 -13.26
C GLU A 304 -11.38 -15.27 -13.43
N THR A 305 -10.27 -14.57 -13.68
CA THR A 305 -8.93 -15.16 -13.83
C THR A 305 -8.05 -14.92 -12.62
N ASN A 306 -8.36 -13.92 -11.82
CA ASN A 306 -7.66 -13.55 -10.60
C ASN A 306 -8.65 -13.17 -9.50
N THR A 307 -8.43 -13.68 -8.29
CA THR A 307 -9.23 -13.35 -7.11
C THR A 307 -8.32 -13.13 -5.92
N MET A 308 -8.45 -12.01 -5.26
CA MET A 308 -7.71 -11.68 -4.04
C MET A 308 -8.69 -11.58 -2.86
N TYR A 309 -8.32 -12.17 -1.73
CA TYR A 309 -9.06 -12.11 -0.47
C TYR A 309 -8.17 -11.46 0.58
N ARG A 310 -8.76 -10.60 1.40
CA ARG A 310 -8.07 -9.99 2.54
C ARG A 310 -8.95 -10.06 3.78
N ASP A 311 -8.40 -10.66 4.84
CA ASP A 311 -8.91 -10.59 6.19
C ASP A 311 -8.02 -9.62 7.00
N SER A 312 -8.60 -8.67 7.73
CA SER A 312 -7.87 -7.72 8.55
C SER A 312 -8.49 -7.60 9.94
N TYR A 313 -7.63 -7.65 10.95
CA TYR A 313 -7.99 -7.55 12.36
C TYR A 313 -7.05 -6.54 13.02
N ALA A 314 -7.59 -5.48 13.61
CA ALA A 314 -6.77 -4.49 14.29
C ALA A 314 -7.38 -4.06 15.61
N LEU A 315 -6.52 -3.86 16.60
CA LEU A 315 -6.87 -3.29 17.90
C LEU A 315 -6.06 -2.02 18.08
N THR A 316 -6.74 -0.90 18.33
CA THR A 316 -6.12 0.40 18.59
C THR A 316 -6.49 0.88 19.99
N HIS A 317 -5.50 1.18 20.81
CA HIS A 317 -5.68 1.88 22.07
C HIS A 317 -5.22 3.33 21.90
N GLU A 318 -6.03 4.26 22.34
CA GLU A 318 -5.69 5.69 22.39
C GLU A 318 -5.83 6.18 23.83
N GLY A 319 -4.80 6.87 24.31
CA GLY A 319 -4.74 7.46 25.65
C GLY A 319 -4.50 8.96 25.58
N ASN A 320 -5.27 9.73 26.35
CA ASN A 320 -5.11 11.17 26.51
C ASN A 320 -4.82 11.48 27.98
N TRP A 321 -3.54 11.59 28.32
CA TRP A 321 -3.02 11.75 29.66
C TRP A 321 -2.67 13.19 29.96
N ASP A 322 -2.55 13.57 31.21
CA ASP A 322 -2.13 14.93 31.62
C ASP A 322 -0.74 15.31 31.07
N TRP A 323 0.11 14.32 30.81
CA TRP A 323 1.47 14.50 30.29
C TRP A 323 1.60 14.34 28.78
N GLY A 324 0.54 13.93 28.07
CA GLY A 324 0.59 13.73 26.63
C GLY A 324 -0.40 12.69 26.10
N LYS A 325 -0.27 12.36 24.82
CA LYS A 325 -1.15 11.40 24.13
C LYS A 325 -0.38 10.16 23.74
N THR A 326 -1.02 9.00 23.85
CA THR A 326 -0.45 7.72 23.42
C THR A 326 -1.36 7.02 22.41
N LYS A 327 -0.76 6.32 21.46
CA LYS A 327 -1.47 5.47 20.50
C LYS A 327 -0.72 4.15 20.34
N VAL A 328 -1.44 3.04 20.46
CA VAL A 328 -0.89 1.70 20.20
C VAL A 328 -1.81 0.98 19.23
N ILE A 329 -1.25 0.44 18.17
CA ILE A 329 -1.96 -0.35 17.16
C ILE A 329 -1.34 -1.74 17.10
N THR A 330 -2.16 -2.77 17.14
CA THR A 330 -1.79 -4.13 16.77
C THR A 330 -2.66 -4.58 15.62
N GLN A 331 -2.07 -5.11 14.56
CA GLN A 331 -2.79 -5.50 13.35
C GLN A 331 -2.29 -6.85 12.86
N TYR A 332 -3.21 -7.66 12.37
CA TYR A 332 -2.95 -8.86 11.61
C TYR A 332 -3.77 -8.84 10.33
N ASP A 333 -3.08 -9.00 9.20
CA ASP A 333 -3.69 -9.13 7.88
C ASP A 333 -3.34 -10.48 7.27
N LYS A 334 -4.32 -11.10 6.64
CA LYS A 334 -4.12 -12.27 5.80
C LYS A 334 -4.61 -12.00 4.40
N THR A 335 -3.71 -12.08 3.43
CA THR A 335 -4.04 -11.94 2.01
C THR A 335 -3.84 -13.27 1.29
N LYS A 336 -4.84 -13.68 0.51
CA LYS A 336 -4.76 -14.83 -0.39
C LYS A 336 -4.96 -14.34 -1.82
N ASN A 337 -4.00 -14.59 -2.69
CA ASN A 337 -4.12 -14.30 -4.12
C ASN A 337 -4.22 -15.61 -4.89
N LYS A 338 -5.36 -15.83 -5.55
CA LYS A 338 -5.68 -17.01 -6.33
C LYS A 338 -5.80 -16.60 -7.80
N ARG A 339 -4.91 -17.10 -8.64
CA ARG A 339 -4.82 -16.72 -10.06
C ARG A 339 -4.73 -17.96 -10.95
N LEU A 340 -5.16 -17.83 -12.20
CA LEU A 340 -4.80 -18.85 -13.22
C LEU A 340 -3.29 -18.88 -13.40
N THR A 341 -2.76 -20.08 -13.65
CA THR A 341 -1.32 -20.27 -13.89
C THR A 341 -0.85 -19.42 -15.05
N GLU A 342 0.25 -18.71 -14.84
CA GLU A 342 0.84 -17.78 -15.81
C GLU A 342 2.20 -18.23 -16.25
N GLY A 343 2.55 -17.89 -17.49
CA GLY A 343 3.91 -18.03 -17.97
C GLY A 343 4.88 -17.17 -17.17
N THR A 344 6.07 -17.72 -16.93
CA THR A 344 7.11 -17.05 -16.13
C THR A 344 8.22 -16.47 -17.02
N GLY A 345 8.03 -16.39 -18.33
CA GLY A 345 9.11 -15.96 -19.20
C GLY A 345 8.76 -15.35 -20.54
N GLY A 346 9.53 -14.35 -20.90
CA GLY A 346 9.60 -13.72 -22.22
C GLY A 346 8.30 -13.03 -22.63
N SER A 347 7.88 -13.28 -23.87
CA SER A 347 6.56 -12.82 -24.35
C SER A 347 5.39 -13.54 -23.70
N GLY A 348 5.63 -14.60 -22.97
CA GLY A 348 4.66 -15.34 -22.18
C GLY A 348 4.63 -14.96 -20.71
N GLU A 349 5.48 -14.01 -20.26
CA GLU A 349 5.44 -13.56 -18.87
C GLU A 349 4.10 -12.90 -18.56
N GLY A 350 3.40 -13.43 -17.54
CA GLY A 350 2.07 -12.99 -17.17
C GLY A 350 0.95 -13.48 -18.09
N ALA A 351 1.22 -14.13 -19.23
CA ALA A 351 0.19 -14.73 -20.06
C ALA A 351 -0.40 -15.97 -19.40
N ILE A 352 -1.72 -16.12 -19.44
CA ILE A 352 -2.41 -17.32 -18.93
C ILE A 352 -2.00 -18.53 -19.77
N ASN A 353 -1.53 -19.59 -19.14
CA ASN A 353 -1.11 -20.83 -19.78
C ASN A 353 -1.92 -22.06 -19.34
N SER A 354 -2.84 -21.91 -18.39
CA SER A 354 -3.80 -22.93 -17.98
C SER A 354 -5.14 -22.28 -17.66
N ALA A 355 -6.24 -22.86 -18.17
CA ALA A 355 -7.61 -22.40 -17.88
C ALA A 355 -8.15 -22.92 -16.54
N THR A 356 -7.51 -23.91 -15.95
CA THR A 356 -8.04 -24.66 -14.79
C THR A 356 -7.19 -24.54 -13.54
N GLU A 357 -5.86 -24.49 -13.71
CA GLU A 357 -4.94 -24.43 -12.58
C GLU A 357 -4.93 -23.06 -11.94
N ARG A 358 -5.22 -23.03 -10.64
CA ARG A 358 -5.32 -21.78 -9.84
C ARG A 358 -4.48 -21.90 -8.57
N PRO A 359 -3.16 -21.78 -8.67
CA PRO A 359 -2.31 -21.71 -7.48
C PRO A 359 -2.71 -20.54 -6.58
N VAL A 360 -2.37 -20.66 -5.29
CA VAL A 360 -2.68 -19.66 -4.27
C VAL A 360 -1.38 -19.23 -3.62
N SER A 361 -1.10 -17.93 -3.62
CA SER A 361 -0.11 -17.34 -2.75
C SER A 361 -0.77 -16.78 -1.49
N VAL A 362 -0.09 -16.86 -0.36
CA VAL A 362 -0.61 -16.46 0.96
C VAL A 362 0.39 -15.55 1.65
N LEU A 363 -0.07 -14.40 2.07
CA LEU A 363 0.69 -13.42 2.86
C LEU A 363 0.01 -13.23 4.21
N ASP A 364 0.72 -13.54 5.29
CA ASP A 364 0.35 -13.22 6.67
C ASP A 364 1.22 -12.04 7.13
N SER A 365 0.60 -10.90 7.45
CA SER A 365 1.30 -9.68 7.90
C SER A 365 0.92 -9.34 9.34
N TYR A 366 1.93 -9.14 10.18
CA TYR A 366 1.79 -8.72 11.58
C TYR A 366 2.39 -7.33 11.73
N HIS A 367 1.66 -6.41 12.31
CA HIS A 367 2.10 -5.03 12.54
C HIS A 367 1.80 -4.59 13.96
N ILE A 368 2.81 -3.99 14.60
CA ILE A 368 2.68 -3.34 15.91
C ILE A 368 3.25 -1.92 15.75
N PHE A 369 2.48 -0.94 16.13
CA PHE A 369 2.87 0.47 16.11
C PHE A 369 2.56 1.11 17.45
N THR A 370 3.45 1.93 17.95
CA THR A 370 3.24 2.76 19.13
C THR A 370 3.77 4.16 18.90
N GLU A 371 3.03 5.15 19.37
CA GLU A 371 3.39 6.56 19.31
C GLU A 371 2.99 7.26 20.61
N THR A 372 3.85 8.15 21.06
CA THR A 372 3.61 9.00 22.23
C THR A 372 3.95 10.44 21.87
N ASN A 373 3.00 11.35 22.08
CA ASN A 373 3.13 12.78 21.83
C ASN A 373 3.16 13.52 23.17
N ILE A 374 4.25 14.21 23.45
CA ILE A 374 4.53 14.86 24.73
C ILE A 374 4.66 16.38 24.50
N PRO A 375 3.68 17.19 24.96
CA PRO A 375 3.82 18.65 24.95
C PRO A 375 4.94 19.10 25.88
N LEU A 376 5.79 19.98 25.41
CA LEU A 376 6.92 20.52 26.15
C LEU A 376 7.00 22.04 25.95
N THR A 377 7.53 22.76 26.96
CA THR A 377 7.69 24.23 26.93
C THR A 377 9.18 24.64 27.09
N TRP A 378 10.12 23.76 26.68
CA TRP A 378 11.55 24.05 26.80
C TRP A 378 11.99 25.07 25.75
N GLY A 379 12.17 26.32 26.18
CA GLY A 379 12.58 27.42 25.33
C GLY A 379 11.45 27.98 24.45
N VAL A 380 10.78 27.10 23.71
CA VAL A 380 9.61 27.38 22.87
C VAL A 380 8.52 26.33 23.09
N PRO A 381 7.25 26.64 22.80
CA PRO A 381 6.19 25.64 22.78
C PRO A 381 6.51 24.57 21.73
N GLN A 382 6.41 23.28 22.10
CA GLN A 382 6.78 22.19 21.22
C GLN A 382 6.06 20.89 21.59
N VAL A 383 5.93 19.98 20.64
CA VAL A 383 5.44 18.61 20.87
C VAL A 383 6.50 17.62 20.39
N MET A 384 7.00 16.85 21.32
CA MET A 384 7.91 15.75 21.03
C MET A 384 7.13 14.46 20.80
N THR A 385 7.36 13.82 19.67
CA THR A 385 6.79 12.53 19.28
C THR A 385 7.88 11.45 19.37
N LEU A 386 7.58 10.38 20.07
CA LEU A 386 8.39 9.17 20.14
C LEU A 386 7.57 7.99 19.61
N GLY A 387 8.15 7.17 18.75
CA GLY A 387 7.44 6.02 18.25
C GLY A 387 8.32 4.82 17.95
N ALA A 388 7.68 3.65 17.94
CA ALA A 388 8.28 2.40 17.53
C ALA A 388 7.30 1.60 16.67
N GLU A 389 7.85 0.83 15.73
CA GLU A 389 7.06 0.03 14.81
C GLU A 389 7.76 -1.30 14.54
N TYR A 390 6.99 -2.37 14.47
CA TYR A 390 7.46 -3.68 14.07
C TYR A 390 6.51 -4.28 13.06
N THR A 391 7.07 -4.71 11.92
CA THR A 391 6.33 -5.42 10.87
C THR A 391 6.99 -6.76 10.59
N GLN A 392 6.18 -7.81 10.47
CA GLN A 392 6.60 -9.12 10.00
C GLN A 392 5.65 -9.59 8.92
N ASP A 393 6.21 -9.94 7.76
CA ASP A 393 5.50 -10.57 6.64
C ASP A 393 6.00 -12.00 6.48
N ASP A 394 5.08 -12.96 6.57
CA ASP A 394 5.30 -14.37 6.26
C ASP A 394 4.55 -14.67 4.96
N PHE A 395 5.28 -15.01 3.90
CA PHE A 395 4.73 -15.16 2.55
C PHE A 395 5.04 -16.52 1.97
N THR A 396 4.03 -17.21 1.45
CA THR A 396 4.15 -18.49 0.77
C THR A 396 3.67 -18.37 -0.68
N ASP A 397 4.53 -18.71 -1.63
CA ASP A 397 4.23 -18.72 -3.08
C ASP A 397 4.90 -19.92 -3.75
N THR A 398 4.17 -20.99 -3.91
CA THR A 398 4.67 -22.22 -4.55
C THR A 398 4.74 -22.12 -6.06
N ALA A 399 3.84 -21.36 -6.69
CA ALA A 399 3.73 -21.27 -8.14
C ALA A 399 4.92 -20.56 -8.79
N ASN A 400 5.36 -19.44 -8.19
CA ASN A 400 6.38 -18.60 -8.79
C ASN A 400 7.80 -18.94 -8.31
N THR A 401 7.94 -19.55 -7.13
CA THR A 401 9.26 -19.86 -6.55
C THR A 401 9.74 -21.28 -6.85
N GLN A 402 8.87 -22.16 -7.38
CA GLN A 402 9.19 -23.55 -7.73
C GLN A 402 9.17 -23.81 -9.24
N ALA A 403 9.18 -22.76 -10.06
CA ALA A 403 9.07 -22.85 -11.52
C ALA A 403 10.16 -23.71 -12.22
N LEU A 404 11.25 -24.05 -11.52
CA LEU A 404 12.23 -25.03 -11.95
C LEU A 404 12.26 -26.20 -10.96
N PRO A 405 12.49 -27.44 -11.44
CA PRO A 405 12.64 -28.59 -10.57
C PRO A 405 13.69 -28.32 -9.48
N ALA A 406 13.45 -28.84 -8.27
CA ALA A 406 14.42 -28.74 -7.17
C ALA A 406 15.80 -29.30 -7.52
N THR A 407 15.86 -30.17 -8.52
CA THR A 407 17.06 -30.80 -9.08
C THR A 407 17.78 -29.95 -10.14
N ALA A 408 17.22 -28.82 -10.57
CA ALA A 408 17.89 -27.91 -11.49
C ALA A 408 19.12 -27.31 -10.80
N ASN A 409 20.30 -27.76 -11.16
CA ASN A 409 21.55 -27.16 -10.72
C ASN A 409 21.78 -25.88 -11.52
N ILE A 410 21.39 -24.75 -10.96
CA ILE A 410 21.65 -23.44 -11.55
C ILE A 410 22.97 -22.96 -10.92
N PRO A 411 24.06 -22.87 -11.68
CA PRO A 411 25.32 -22.37 -11.16
C PRO A 411 25.12 -21.01 -10.49
N PHE A 412 25.76 -20.81 -9.35
CA PHE A 412 25.75 -19.56 -8.57
C PHE A 412 24.42 -19.24 -7.85
N VAL A 413 23.43 -20.10 -7.90
CA VAL A 413 22.17 -19.95 -7.17
C VAL A 413 22.00 -21.10 -6.20
N SER A 414 21.89 -20.77 -4.92
CA SER A 414 21.44 -21.74 -3.91
C SER A 414 19.92 -21.81 -3.95
N LEU A 415 19.39 -23.01 -4.20
CA LEU A 415 17.94 -23.24 -4.19
C LEU A 415 17.55 -23.91 -2.87
N PRO A 416 17.08 -23.15 -1.87
CA PRO A 416 16.61 -23.72 -0.60
C PRO A 416 15.43 -24.67 -0.83
N GLU A 417 15.31 -25.73 -0.04
CA GLU A 417 14.18 -26.66 -0.11
C GLU A 417 12.84 -25.98 0.11
N ASN A 418 12.78 -25.01 1.04
CA ASN A 418 11.61 -24.23 1.37
C ASN A 418 11.59 -22.84 0.72
N ARG A 419 12.07 -22.72 -0.51
CA ARG A 419 12.18 -21.46 -1.25
C ARG A 419 10.85 -20.74 -1.52
N SER A 420 9.72 -21.42 -1.35
CA SER A 420 8.39 -20.84 -1.43
C SER A 420 7.98 -20.03 -0.19
N ASP A 421 8.69 -20.21 0.93
CA ASP A 421 8.39 -19.52 2.19
C ASP A 421 9.38 -18.38 2.40
N LEU A 422 8.89 -17.16 2.26
CA LEU A 422 9.67 -15.94 2.36
C LEU A 422 9.28 -15.18 3.62
N LYS A 423 10.26 -14.58 4.30
CA LYS A 423 10.04 -13.80 5.52
C LYS A 423 10.73 -12.45 5.42
N ASN A 424 9.99 -11.42 5.77
CA ASN A 424 10.49 -10.06 5.91
C ASN A 424 10.16 -9.54 7.32
N LYS A 425 11.12 -8.91 7.98
CA LYS A 425 10.95 -8.29 9.30
C LYS A 425 11.60 -6.92 9.30
N ILE A 426 10.85 -5.92 9.77
CA ILE A 426 11.35 -4.56 9.92
C ILE A 426 11.04 -4.10 11.35
N ALA A 427 12.06 -3.64 12.06
CA ALA A 427 11.92 -2.97 13.34
C ALA A 427 12.36 -1.52 13.19
N SER A 428 11.56 -0.60 13.70
CA SER A 428 11.76 0.84 13.51
C SER A 428 11.58 1.61 14.80
N PHE A 429 12.35 2.70 14.94
CA PHE A 429 12.19 3.71 15.99
C PHE A 429 12.25 5.10 15.37
N PHE A 430 11.43 6.00 15.83
CA PHE A 430 11.45 7.38 15.37
C PHE A 430 11.24 8.38 16.50
N ILE A 431 11.84 9.54 16.30
CA ILE A 431 11.67 10.73 17.12
C ILE A 431 11.40 11.91 16.21
N GLU A 432 10.41 12.71 16.57
CA GLU A 432 10.09 13.95 15.87
C GLU A 432 9.81 15.03 16.90
N ASN A 433 10.11 16.27 16.54
CA ASN A 433 9.79 17.41 17.37
C ASN A 433 9.21 18.53 16.50
N ASN A 434 7.99 18.92 16.77
CA ASN A 434 7.36 20.11 16.20
C ASN A 434 7.56 21.26 17.18
N MET A 435 8.27 22.29 16.77
CA MET A 435 8.61 23.47 17.56
C MET A 435 7.99 24.72 16.95
N GLN A 436 7.21 25.45 17.72
CA GLN A 436 6.74 26.77 17.35
C GLN A 436 7.82 27.80 17.71
N LEU A 437 8.70 28.10 16.75
CA LEU A 437 9.83 29.01 16.96
C LEU A 437 9.38 30.46 17.20
N THR A 438 8.31 30.85 16.53
CA THR A 438 7.61 32.15 16.69
C THR A 438 6.12 31.92 16.42
N ASP A 439 5.26 32.91 16.69
CA ASP A 439 3.82 32.85 16.40
C ASP A 439 3.52 32.58 14.91
N SER A 440 4.49 32.82 14.03
CA SER A 440 4.36 32.64 12.58
C SER A 440 5.26 31.55 11.99
N THR A 441 6.06 30.84 12.80
CA THR A 441 7.08 29.90 12.28
C THR A 441 7.08 28.61 13.06
N ASP A 442 6.77 27.52 12.37
CA ASP A 442 6.86 26.14 12.87
C ASP A 442 8.02 25.40 12.21
N LEU A 443 8.75 24.63 13.00
CA LEU A 443 9.86 23.78 12.56
C LEU A 443 9.65 22.35 13.05
N VAL A 444 9.61 21.38 12.12
CA VAL A 444 9.58 19.95 12.42
C VAL A 444 10.93 19.34 12.11
N VAL A 445 11.54 18.73 13.11
CA VAL A 445 12.76 17.93 12.96
C VAL A 445 12.44 16.50 13.29
N GLY A 446 12.86 15.56 12.42
CA GLY A 446 12.60 14.15 12.61
C GLY A 446 13.82 13.28 12.32
N LEU A 447 13.88 12.14 12.98
CA LEU A 447 14.86 11.10 12.74
C LEU A 447 14.19 9.74 12.91
N ARG A 448 14.25 8.91 11.87
CA ARG A 448 13.78 7.54 11.91
C ARG A 448 14.93 6.58 11.67
N PHE A 449 14.96 5.50 12.44
CA PHE A 449 15.85 4.35 12.27
C PHE A 449 15.01 3.14 11.93
N ASP A 450 15.44 2.39 10.91
CA ASP A 450 14.81 1.15 10.49
C ASP A 450 15.87 0.06 10.36
N HIS A 451 15.55 -1.15 10.80
CA HIS A 451 16.37 -2.34 10.63
C HIS A 451 15.56 -3.46 9.99
N GLN A 452 15.94 -3.85 8.77
CA GLN A 452 15.38 -4.99 8.08
C GLN A 452 16.30 -6.20 8.17
N ASN A 453 15.73 -7.37 8.40
CA ASN A 453 16.48 -8.61 8.63
C ASN A 453 17.42 -9.03 7.48
N LYS A 454 17.21 -8.59 6.23
CA LYS A 454 18.04 -8.94 5.07
C LYS A 454 18.92 -7.78 4.60
N SER A 455 18.37 -6.59 4.43
CA SER A 455 19.08 -5.45 3.85
C SER A 455 19.78 -4.54 4.89
N GLY A 456 19.63 -4.84 6.20
CA GLY A 456 20.30 -4.13 7.28
C GLY A 456 19.59 -2.84 7.70
N SER A 457 20.38 -1.86 8.15
CA SER A 457 19.88 -0.66 8.82
C SER A 457 19.86 0.56 7.91
N ASN A 458 18.91 1.46 8.15
CA ASN A 458 18.78 2.74 7.47
C ASN A 458 18.40 3.86 8.45
N TRP A 459 18.91 5.07 8.22
CA TRP A 459 18.57 6.28 8.93
C TRP A 459 17.86 7.26 7.99
N SER A 460 16.75 7.83 8.43
CA SER A 460 15.92 8.75 7.65
C SER A 460 15.71 10.07 8.42
N PRO A 461 16.66 11.02 8.33
CA PRO A 461 16.48 12.37 8.89
C PRO A 461 15.50 13.18 8.05
N SER A 462 14.75 14.08 8.70
CA SER A 462 13.82 15.02 8.06
C SER A 462 13.83 16.38 8.74
N LEU A 463 13.61 17.42 7.95
CA LEU A 463 13.44 18.80 8.38
C LEU A 463 12.34 19.43 7.56
N ASN A 464 11.34 20.04 8.21
CA ASN A 464 10.27 20.78 7.56
C ASN A 464 10.07 22.09 8.28
N ILE A 465 9.86 23.17 7.51
CA ILE A 465 9.59 24.50 8.02
C ILE A 465 8.34 25.08 7.37
N SER A 466 7.53 25.76 8.16
CA SER A 466 6.38 26.55 7.71
C SER A 466 6.49 27.94 8.32
N HIS A 467 6.38 28.97 7.48
CA HIS A 467 6.42 30.35 7.91
C HIS A 467 5.27 31.15 7.29
N SER A 468 4.43 31.73 8.12
CA SER A 468 3.36 32.67 7.73
C SER A 468 3.96 34.07 7.58
N ILE A 469 4.05 34.56 6.34
CA ILE A 469 4.56 35.90 6.03
C ILE A 469 3.54 36.94 6.50
N ASN A 470 2.27 36.63 6.33
CA ASN A 470 1.11 37.41 6.82
C ASN A 470 -0.15 36.53 6.81
N ASP A 471 -1.32 37.08 7.10
CA ASP A 471 -2.59 36.36 7.19
C ASP A 471 -2.99 35.61 5.89
N HIS A 472 -2.37 35.90 4.76
CA HIS A 472 -2.74 35.34 3.45
C HIS A 472 -1.63 34.55 2.78
N TRP A 473 -0.37 34.83 3.11
CA TRP A 473 0.78 34.22 2.47
C TRP A 473 1.61 33.39 3.43
N SER A 474 1.94 32.19 3.02
CA SER A 474 2.91 31.34 3.73
C SER A 474 3.97 30.80 2.77
N VAL A 475 5.17 30.58 3.30
CA VAL A 475 6.24 29.82 2.66
C VAL A 475 6.47 28.54 3.44
N LYS A 476 6.61 27.44 2.72
CA LYS A 476 6.79 26.12 3.32
C LYS A 476 7.92 25.40 2.59
N GLY A 477 8.74 24.67 3.32
CA GLY A 477 9.84 23.92 2.71
C GLY A 477 10.23 22.73 3.57
N GLY A 478 10.92 21.79 2.95
CA GLY A 478 11.40 20.61 3.67
C GLY A 478 12.45 19.84 2.90
N VAL A 479 13.23 19.07 3.65
CA VAL A 479 14.16 18.07 3.13
C VAL A 479 14.07 16.82 3.99
N ALA A 480 14.01 15.65 3.35
CA ALA A 480 14.04 14.38 4.06
C ALA A 480 14.73 13.31 3.25
N ARG A 481 15.38 12.40 3.96
CA ARG A 481 15.84 11.15 3.39
C ARG A 481 14.79 10.07 3.64
N ALA A 482 14.34 9.44 2.57
CA ALA A 482 13.42 8.31 2.62
C ALA A 482 14.10 7.05 2.08
N TYR A 483 13.55 5.87 2.39
CA TYR A 483 14.10 4.62 1.91
C TYR A 483 13.00 3.61 1.56
N LYS A 484 13.39 2.58 0.80
CA LYS A 484 12.60 1.39 0.55
C LYS A 484 13.49 0.15 0.67
N ALA A 485 13.06 -0.78 1.49
CA ALA A 485 13.67 -2.08 1.58
C ALA A 485 13.42 -2.90 0.29
N PRO A 486 14.35 -3.78 -0.13
CA PRO A 486 14.08 -4.74 -1.20
C PRO A 486 12.83 -5.55 -0.87
N ASN A 487 11.97 -5.78 -1.85
CA ASN A 487 10.80 -6.63 -1.64
C ASN A 487 11.20 -8.13 -1.55
N MET A 488 10.26 -8.97 -1.12
CA MET A 488 10.54 -10.39 -0.87
C MET A 488 11.00 -11.12 -2.12
N TYR A 489 10.44 -10.83 -3.29
CA TYR A 489 10.86 -11.45 -4.55
C TYR A 489 12.26 -11.00 -5.01
N GLN A 490 12.58 -9.71 -4.84
CA GLN A 490 13.90 -9.19 -5.20
C GLN A 490 15.02 -9.80 -4.37
N SER A 491 14.75 -10.06 -3.09
CA SER A 491 15.73 -10.59 -2.13
C SER A 491 15.71 -12.11 -1.96
N ALA A 492 14.79 -12.81 -2.62
CA ALA A 492 14.64 -14.26 -2.48
C ALA A 492 15.49 -15.00 -3.53
N GLU A 493 16.59 -15.63 -3.10
CA GLU A 493 17.47 -16.41 -3.98
C GLU A 493 16.75 -17.54 -4.71
N GLY A 494 15.68 -18.08 -4.12
CA GLY A 494 14.83 -19.11 -4.74
C GLY A 494 13.80 -18.59 -5.75
N TYR A 495 13.63 -17.28 -5.90
CA TYR A 495 12.74 -16.70 -6.92
C TYR A 495 13.45 -16.65 -8.26
N LEU A 496 12.94 -17.42 -9.20
CA LEU A 496 13.50 -17.57 -10.55
C LEU A 496 12.47 -17.13 -11.57
N LEU A 497 12.72 -16.02 -12.24
CA LEU A 497 11.86 -15.48 -13.27
C LEU A 497 12.48 -15.75 -14.64
N ASN A 498 11.85 -16.62 -15.44
CA ASN A 498 12.30 -16.91 -16.79
C ASN A 498 11.87 -15.76 -17.72
N THR A 499 12.81 -15.16 -18.42
CA THR A 499 12.57 -14.04 -19.34
C THR A 499 13.12 -14.32 -20.74
N LYS A 500 12.67 -13.56 -21.75
CA LYS A 500 13.11 -13.70 -23.15
C LYS A 500 13.09 -12.33 -23.83
N GLY A 501 13.94 -12.14 -24.84
CA GLY A 501 13.97 -10.92 -25.63
C GLY A 501 14.34 -9.70 -24.76
N ASN A 502 13.52 -8.68 -24.74
CA ASN A 502 13.76 -7.44 -23.97
C ASN A 502 13.91 -7.66 -22.46
N GLY A 503 13.52 -8.83 -21.96
CA GLY A 503 13.75 -9.25 -20.59
C GLY A 503 15.13 -9.85 -20.34
N CYS A 504 16.00 -9.97 -21.32
CA CYS A 504 17.35 -10.52 -21.22
C CYS A 504 18.41 -9.51 -21.64
N PRO A 505 19.69 -9.71 -21.28
CA PRO A 505 20.80 -8.93 -21.84
C PRO A 505 20.79 -8.93 -23.37
N PRO A 506 21.20 -7.83 -24.04
CA PRO A 506 21.09 -7.68 -25.51
C PRO A 506 21.91 -8.69 -26.32
N ASP A 507 22.97 -9.22 -25.73
CA ASP A 507 23.88 -10.21 -26.30
C ASP A 507 23.34 -11.65 -26.21
N ILE A 508 22.23 -11.86 -25.52
CA ILE A 508 21.63 -13.19 -25.33
C ILE A 508 20.48 -13.39 -26.30
N SER A 509 20.68 -14.29 -27.25
CA SER A 509 19.62 -14.80 -28.12
C SER A 509 18.94 -15.99 -27.44
N GLY A 510 17.82 -15.78 -26.78
CA GLY A 510 17.07 -16.87 -26.16
C GLY A 510 16.45 -16.53 -24.80
N ASN A 511 16.29 -17.54 -23.99
CA ASN A 511 15.74 -17.38 -22.64
C ASN A 511 16.88 -17.09 -21.65
N CYS A 512 16.59 -16.25 -20.68
CA CYS A 512 17.44 -16.06 -19.52
C CYS A 512 16.60 -16.12 -18.24
N ILE A 513 17.25 -16.29 -17.09
CA ILE A 513 16.59 -16.32 -15.78
C ILE A 513 17.06 -15.14 -14.97
N LEU A 514 16.10 -14.38 -14.46
CA LEU A 514 16.34 -13.38 -13.44
C LEU A 514 16.21 -14.04 -12.07
N VAL A 515 17.27 -13.99 -11.26
CA VAL A 515 17.31 -14.58 -9.92
C VAL A 515 17.21 -13.50 -8.84
N GLY A 516 16.66 -13.87 -7.69
CA GLY A 516 16.69 -13.03 -6.50
C GLY A 516 18.12 -12.81 -5.99
N ASN A 517 18.32 -11.70 -5.28
CA ASN A 517 19.64 -11.32 -4.75
C ASN A 517 19.51 -10.95 -3.26
N GLY A 518 20.01 -11.81 -2.38
CA GLY A 518 20.01 -11.60 -0.92
C GLY A 518 20.96 -10.49 -0.43
N ASN A 519 21.85 -9.97 -1.30
CA ASN A 519 22.82 -8.93 -0.96
C ASN A 519 22.38 -7.51 -1.35
N LEU A 520 21.12 -7.31 -1.70
CA LEU A 520 20.60 -6.00 -2.06
C LEU A 520 20.61 -5.05 -0.85
N LYS A 521 21.07 -3.83 -1.08
CA LYS A 521 20.93 -2.71 -0.13
C LYS A 521 19.60 -2.00 -0.37
N PRO A 522 19.07 -1.26 0.63
CA PRO A 522 17.88 -0.46 0.45
C PRO A 522 18.06 0.60 -0.65
N GLU A 523 16.97 0.86 -1.37
CA GLU A 523 16.84 2.06 -2.19
C GLU A 523 16.67 3.28 -1.28
N THR A 524 17.22 4.42 -1.66
CA THR A 524 17.09 5.65 -0.87
C THR A 524 16.82 6.84 -1.78
N SER A 525 16.13 7.84 -1.24
CA SER A 525 15.96 9.14 -1.92
C SER A 525 16.16 10.29 -0.95
N VAL A 526 16.65 11.42 -1.46
CA VAL A 526 16.61 12.71 -0.77
C VAL A 526 15.53 13.54 -1.46
N ASN A 527 14.47 13.82 -0.72
CA ASN A 527 13.31 14.56 -1.20
C ASN A 527 13.41 15.99 -0.68
N MET A 528 13.33 16.97 -1.56
CA MET A 528 13.37 18.40 -1.26
C MET A 528 12.12 19.06 -1.80
N GLU A 529 11.57 20.02 -1.05
CA GLU A 529 10.40 20.79 -1.47
C GLU A 529 10.51 22.22 -0.93
N LEU A 530 10.10 23.19 -1.74
CA LEU A 530 9.97 24.58 -1.38
C LEU A 530 8.79 25.18 -2.15
N GLY A 531 7.95 25.95 -1.48
CA GLY A 531 6.84 26.59 -2.16
C GLY A 531 6.14 27.66 -1.36
N PHE A 532 5.20 28.31 -2.04
CA PHE A 532 4.38 29.40 -1.51
C PHE A 532 2.92 29.02 -1.58
N GLU A 533 2.16 29.42 -0.57
CA GLU A 533 0.72 29.25 -0.51
C GLU A 533 0.08 30.63 -0.26
N TYR A 534 -0.98 30.91 -1.02
CA TYR A 534 -1.87 32.04 -0.82
C TYR A 534 -3.25 31.51 -0.45
N GLN A 535 -3.83 32.04 0.62
CA GLN A 535 -5.18 31.73 1.02
C GLN A 535 -5.89 33.02 1.48
N LYS A 536 -7.00 33.33 0.81
CA LYS A 536 -7.90 34.40 1.21
C LYS A 536 -9.31 34.02 0.85
N ASP A 537 -10.22 34.08 1.82
CA ASP A 537 -11.63 33.70 1.67
C ASP A 537 -11.77 32.30 1.01
N ALA A 538 -12.45 32.21 -0.12
CA ALA A 538 -12.63 30.98 -0.88
C ALA A 538 -11.48 30.69 -1.88
N VAL A 539 -10.47 31.58 -1.98
CA VAL A 539 -9.38 31.43 -2.95
C VAL A 539 -8.17 30.81 -2.26
N LYS A 540 -7.75 29.65 -2.75
CA LYS A 540 -6.49 29.00 -2.37
C LYS A 540 -5.65 28.75 -3.61
N ALA A 541 -4.38 29.21 -3.60
CA ALA A 541 -3.41 28.99 -4.66
C ALA A 541 -2.08 28.56 -4.05
N SER A 542 -1.38 27.65 -4.70
CA SER A 542 -0.06 27.22 -4.27
C SER A 542 0.88 26.99 -5.46
N LEU A 543 2.16 27.27 -5.24
CA LEU A 543 3.25 26.97 -6.18
C LEU A 543 4.34 26.23 -5.41
N ALA A 544 4.69 25.04 -5.84
CA ALA A 544 5.72 24.23 -5.23
C ALA A 544 6.77 23.78 -6.25
N TRP A 545 8.03 23.95 -5.87
CA TRP A 545 9.16 23.29 -6.50
C TRP A 545 9.54 22.05 -5.67
N PHE A 546 9.83 20.94 -6.33
CA PHE A 546 10.32 19.74 -5.66
C PHE A 546 11.42 19.05 -6.47
N ARG A 547 12.29 18.33 -5.76
CA ARG A 547 13.35 17.51 -6.32
C ARG A 547 13.51 16.23 -5.50
N ASN A 548 13.61 15.09 -6.19
CA ASN A 548 13.85 13.78 -5.58
C ASN A 548 15.14 13.20 -6.17
N ASP A 549 16.18 13.07 -5.35
CA ASP A 549 17.45 12.46 -5.73
C ASP A 549 17.45 10.99 -5.30
N TYR A 550 17.29 10.09 -6.26
CA TYR A 550 17.18 8.66 -6.06
C TYR A 550 18.55 7.98 -6.11
N LYS A 551 18.83 7.06 -5.17
CA LYS A 551 20.04 6.25 -5.14
C LYS A 551 19.74 4.78 -4.93
N ASN A 552 20.59 3.91 -5.48
CA ASN A 552 20.49 2.47 -5.34
C ASN A 552 19.17 1.88 -5.85
N LYS A 553 18.60 2.42 -6.92
CA LYS A 553 17.38 1.84 -7.51
C LYS A 553 17.62 0.37 -7.87
N ILE A 554 16.74 -0.52 -7.39
CA ILE A 554 16.84 -1.95 -7.69
C ILE A 554 16.21 -2.20 -9.05
N VAL A 555 17.00 -2.72 -9.98
CA VAL A 555 16.60 -3.02 -11.35
C VAL A 555 17.01 -4.43 -11.73
N SER A 556 16.37 -5.01 -12.74
CA SER A 556 16.84 -6.26 -13.33
C SER A 556 18.21 -6.05 -14.00
N GLY A 557 19.20 -6.89 -13.65
CA GLY A 557 20.56 -6.78 -14.20
C GLY A 557 20.61 -7.06 -15.69
N TRP A 558 21.53 -6.44 -16.39
CA TRP A 558 21.84 -6.66 -17.81
C TRP A 558 23.07 -7.55 -18.02
N GLU A 559 23.77 -7.89 -16.96
CA GLU A 559 24.98 -8.70 -17.00
C GLU A 559 24.65 -10.16 -16.65
N THR A 560 25.23 -11.09 -17.41
CA THR A 560 25.14 -12.52 -17.11
C THR A 560 25.95 -12.83 -15.87
N VAL A 561 25.30 -13.39 -14.84
CA VAL A 561 25.97 -13.86 -13.61
C VAL A 561 26.31 -15.35 -13.67
N GLY A 562 25.79 -16.09 -14.63
CA GLY A 562 26.10 -17.47 -14.86
C GLY A 562 25.36 -18.04 -16.06
N SER A 563 25.74 -19.24 -16.48
CA SER A 563 25.08 -19.98 -17.56
C SER A 563 25.18 -21.47 -17.33
N TRP A 564 24.21 -22.24 -17.84
CA TRP A 564 24.24 -23.70 -17.84
C TRP A 564 23.56 -24.24 -19.09
N VAL A 565 23.86 -25.47 -19.42
CA VAL A 565 23.20 -26.17 -20.51
C VAL A 565 22.02 -26.97 -19.96
N ASN A 566 20.83 -26.74 -20.51
CA ASN A 566 19.67 -27.56 -20.20
C ASN A 566 19.86 -28.96 -20.81
N GLY A 567 19.92 -29.99 -19.95
CA GLY A 567 20.19 -31.37 -20.36
C GLY A 567 19.14 -31.98 -21.29
N GLU A 568 17.90 -31.52 -21.26
CA GLU A 568 16.83 -32.01 -22.12
C GLU A 568 16.83 -31.36 -23.52
N SER A 569 17.11 -30.05 -23.58
CA SER A 569 17.02 -29.25 -24.81
C SER A 569 18.38 -28.94 -25.45
N GLY A 570 19.49 -29.20 -24.75
CA GLY A 570 20.85 -28.82 -25.17
C GLY A 570 21.07 -27.28 -25.28
N ARG A 571 20.13 -26.47 -24.83
CA ARG A 571 20.20 -25.01 -24.93
C ARG A 571 20.95 -24.41 -23.74
N VAL A 572 21.78 -23.41 -24.02
CA VAL A 572 22.42 -22.61 -22.99
C VAL A 572 21.40 -21.63 -22.39
N ILE A 573 21.24 -21.66 -21.08
CA ILE A 573 20.40 -20.73 -20.34
C ILE A 573 21.32 -19.86 -19.51
N TYR A 574 21.13 -18.56 -19.62
CA TYR A 574 21.92 -17.54 -18.91
C TYR A 574 21.15 -17.05 -17.70
N SER A 575 21.82 -16.79 -16.60
CA SER A 575 21.25 -16.18 -15.40
C SER A 575 21.75 -14.75 -15.21
N ARG A 576 20.87 -13.89 -14.72
CA ARG A 576 21.13 -12.51 -14.29
C ARG A 576 20.47 -12.27 -12.93
N ALA A 577 20.93 -11.30 -12.18
CA ALA A 577 20.40 -11.01 -10.84
C ALA A 577 19.83 -9.59 -10.74
N TRP A 578 18.97 -9.37 -9.78
CA TRP A 578 18.59 -8.03 -9.36
C TRP A 578 19.83 -7.29 -8.85
N ARG A 579 20.01 -6.06 -9.27
CA ARG A 579 21.16 -5.21 -8.89
C ARG A 579 20.74 -3.80 -8.55
N LEU A 580 21.63 -3.08 -7.89
CA LEU A 580 21.50 -1.64 -7.69
C LEU A 580 21.96 -0.89 -8.93
N CYS A 581 21.19 0.11 -9.36
CA CYS A 581 21.60 1.03 -10.39
C CYS A 581 22.55 2.08 -9.78
N THR A 582 23.76 2.17 -10.28
CA THR A 582 24.81 3.09 -9.81
C THR A 582 24.85 4.34 -10.68
N HIS A 583 23.79 5.13 -10.66
CA HIS A 583 23.81 6.46 -11.33
C HIS A 583 23.91 7.58 -10.32
#